data_181d6964c0537c49022d36422237e2d3
#
_entry.id   181d6964c0537c49022d36422237e2d3
#
_cell.length_a   1.000
_cell.length_b   1.000
_cell.length_c   1.000
_cell.angle_alpha   90.00
_cell.angle_beta   90.00
_cell.angle_gamma   90.00
#
_symmetry.space_group_name_H-M   'P 1'
#
loop_
_entity.id
_entity.type
_entity.pdbx_description
1 polymer ?
#
loop_
_entity_poly.entity_id
_entity_poly.type
_entity_poly.pdbx_seq_one_letter_code
_entity_poly.pdbx_strand_id
1 'polypeptide(L)'
;MNGHSWYNDRENTQGGKHMFIQIDKGIYEKLSEAEKGVIQFLNQNEEKIPYMSITNIAEKTFTSQSTVSRAIQKCGYQGISQLRYAISQQEQMKEHHESSYGVNNILAKSYRESTKTIDNISPVAMLKTIEYIKQAKRIFIFARGFTAL
;
A
#
# COMPACT_ATOMS: atom_id res chain seq x y z
N MET A 1 -14.33 27.01 -8.62
CA MET A 1 -13.87 25.63 -8.87
C MET A 1 -12.37 25.68 -8.99
N ASN A 2 -11.66 25.50 -7.87
CA ASN A 2 -10.20 25.67 -7.81
C ASN A 2 -9.56 24.29 -8.02
N GLY A 3 -9.15 24.03 -9.27
CA GLY A 3 -8.34 22.87 -9.59
C GLY A 3 -6.93 23.05 -9.03
N HIS A 4 -6.64 22.46 -7.90
CA HIS A 4 -5.28 22.41 -7.40
C HIS A 4 -4.47 21.47 -8.29
N SER A 5 -3.51 22.03 -9.01
CA SER A 5 -2.54 21.30 -9.81
C SER A 5 -1.59 20.54 -8.88
N TRP A 6 -1.66 19.21 -8.89
CA TRP A 6 -0.87 18.31 -8.02
C TRP A 6 0.47 17.88 -8.67
N TYR A 7 0.89 18.54 -9.73
CA TYR A 7 2.22 18.28 -10.29
C TYR A 7 3.22 19.33 -9.81
N ASN A 8 4.48 18.93 -9.74
CA ASN A 8 5.58 19.71 -9.20
C ASN A 8 5.95 20.87 -10.13
N ASP A 9 5.46 22.08 -9.83
CA ASP A 9 6.13 23.30 -10.27
C ASP A 9 7.26 23.56 -9.26
N ARG A 10 8.51 23.53 -9.73
CA ARG A 10 9.72 23.66 -8.90
C ARG A 10 9.85 25.02 -8.18
N GLU A 11 8.82 25.85 -8.17
CA GLU A 11 8.86 27.23 -7.64
C GLU A 11 7.93 27.50 -6.44
N ASN A 12 7.23 26.50 -5.87
CA ASN A 12 6.35 26.79 -4.72
C ASN A 12 6.83 26.15 -3.42
N THR A 13 7.92 26.71 -2.88
CA THR A 13 8.40 26.49 -1.51
C THR A 13 7.72 27.45 -0.54
N GLN A 14 6.43 27.27 -0.29
CA GLN A 14 5.78 27.85 0.90
C GLN A 14 4.86 26.84 1.54
N GLY A 15 5.34 26.16 2.61
CA GLY A 15 4.50 25.39 3.52
C GLY A 15 3.96 24.06 2.98
N GLY A 16 4.52 23.48 1.92
CA GLY A 16 4.00 22.29 1.25
C GLY A 16 4.45 21.01 1.91
N LYS A 17 3.49 20.21 2.39
CA LYS A 17 3.69 18.80 2.73
C LYS A 17 4.40 18.11 1.55
N HIS A 18 5.59 17.57 1.79
CA HIS A 18 6.38 16.89 0.77
C HIS A 18 5.56 15.73 0.19
N MET A 19 5.26 15.78 -1.12
CA MET A 19 4.51 14.70 -1.77
C MET A 19 5.46 13.54 -2.05
N PHE A 20 5.11 12.37 -1.55
CA PHE A 20 5.88 11.14 -1.76
C PHE A 20 5.86 10.69 -3.22
N ILE A 21 4.66 10.64 -3.83
CA ILE A 21 4.51 10.30 -5.25
C ILE A 21 4.57 11.59 -6.05
N GLN A 22 5.74 11.83 -6.65
CA GLN A 22 5.93 12.93 -7.61
C GLN A 22 5.67 12.40 -9.01
N ILE A 23 4.80 13.06 -9.75
CA ILE A 23 4.41 12.66 -11.10
C ILE A 23 4.80 13.75 -12.08
N ASP A 24 5.43 13.35 -13.18
CA ASP A 24 5.67 14.22 -14.33
C ASP A 24 4.32 14.70 -14.91
N LYS A 25 4.30 15.95 -15.41
CA LYS A 25 3.12 16.56 -16.03
C LYS A 25 2.53 15.68 -17.14
N GLY A 26 3.39 15.12 -17.98
CA GLY A 26 2.97 14.26 -19.09
C GLY A 26 2.33 12.94 -18.64
N ILE A 27 2.71 12.43 -17.48
CA ILE A 27 2.08 11.27 -16.86
C ILE A 27 0.75 11.69 -16.23
N TYR A 28 0.73 12.81 -15.52
CA TYR A 28 -0.48 13.32 -14.86
C TYR A 28 -1.63 13.58 -15.85
N GLU A 29 -1.34 14.13 -17.03
CA GLU A 29 -2.32 14.36 -18.08
C GLU A 29 -2.94 13.07 -18.66
N LYS A 30 -2.22 11.94 -18.55
CA LYS A 30 -2.68 10.61 -18.98
C LYS A 30 -3.45 9.84 -17.92
N LEU A 31 -3.57 10.38 -16.70
CA LEU A 31 -4.37 9.78 -15.65
C LEU A 31 -5.85 10.11 -15.83
N SER A 32 -6.71 9.11 -15.64
CA SER A 32 -8.14 9.35 -15.50
C SER A 32 -8.44 10.09 -14.18
N GLU A 33 -9.59 10.72 -14.05
CA GLU A 33 -9.99 11.42 -12.81
C GLU A 33 -10.00 10.47 -11.60
N ALA A 34 -10.44 9.22 -11.78
CA ALA A 34 -10.40 8.21 -10.75
C ALA A 34 -8.96 7.87 -10.33
N GLU A 35 -8.03 7.75 -11.27
CA GLU A 35 -6.61 7.50 -10.99
C GLU A 35 -5.96 8.71 -10.30
N LYS A 36 -6.30 9.94 -10.68
CA LYS A 36 -5.85 11.17 -10.00
C LYS A 36 -6.32 11.19 -8.54
N GLY A 37 -7.59 10.84 -8.30
CA GLY A 37 -8.14 10.73 -6.95
C GLY A 37 -7.40 9.70 -6.09
N VAL A 38 -7.02 8.56 -6.67
CA VAL A 38 -6.18 7.55 -5.99
C VAL A 38 -4.82 8.15 -5.61
N ILE A 39 -4.12 8.80 -6.54
CA ILE A 39 -2.79 9.38 -6.27
C ILE A 39 -2.86 10.47 -5.20
N GLN A 40 -3.89 11.30 -5.25
CA GLN A 40 -4.13 12.32 -4.24
C GLN A 40 -4.33 11.68 -2.86
N PHE A 41 -5.14 10.64 -2.77
CA PHE A 41 -5.38 9.91 -1.53
C PHE A 41 -4.08 9.30 -0.98
N LEU A 42 -3.26 8.68 -1.85
CA LEU A 42 -1.99 8.09 -1.46
C LEU A 42 -1.04 9.15 -0.87
N ASN A 43 -0.88 10.30 -1.52
CA ASN A 43 -0.03 11.39 -1.04
C ASN A 43 -0.54 12.02 0.27
N GLN A 44 -1.87 12.07 0.48
CA GLN A 44 -2.45 12.60 1.72
C GLN A 44 -2.33 11.65 2.91
N ASN A 45 -2.19 10.35 2.65
CA ASN A 45 -2.18 9.31 3.67
C ASN A 45 -0.88 8.48 3.67
N GLU A 46 0.25 9.05 3.25
CA GLU A 46 1.55 8.40 3.10
C GLU A 46 1.88 7.47 4.29
N GLU A 47 1.77 7.98 5.51
CA GLU A 47 2.08 7.25 6.75
C GLU A 47 1.18 6.02 6.98
N LYS A 48 -0.03 6.00 6.41
CA LYS A 48 -1.00 4.92 6.59
C LYS A 48 -0.92 3.87 5.48
N ILE A 49 -0.38 4.22 4.32
CA ILE A 49 -0.32 3.32 3.15
C ILE A 49 0.42 2.02 3.43
N PRO A 50 1.52 1.97 4.20
CA PRO A 50 2.17 0.71 4.55
C PRO A 50 1.22 -0.31 5.21
N TYR A 51 0.18 0.16 5.89
CA TYR A 51 -0.75 -0.65 6.66
C TYR A 51 -2.11 -0.87 5.98
N MET A 52 -2.34 -0.29 4.80
CA MET A 52 -3.62 -0.39 4.08
C MET A 52 -3.57 -1.48 3.01
N SER A 53 -4.62 -2.30 2.92
CA SER A 53 -4.78 -3.21 1.79
C SER A 53 -5.19 -2.46 0.52
N ILE A 54 -4.95 -3.06 -0.66
CA ILE A 54 -5.41 -2.48 -1.93
C ILE A 54 -6.94 -2.34 -1.96
N THR A 55 -7.65 -3.28 -1.33
CA THR A 55 -9.11 -3.25 -1.18
C THR A 55 -9.53 -2.03 -0.36
N ASN A 56 -8.86 -1.80 0.76
CA ASN A 56 -9.15 -0.66 1.63
C ASN A 56 -8.89 0.69 0.93
N ILE A 57 -7.82 0.78 0.13
CA ILE A 57 -7.55 1.97 -0.69
C ILE A 57 -8.65 2.16 -1.73
N ALA A 58 -9.08 1.10 -2.43
CA ALA A 58 -10.13 1.15 -3.43
C ALA A 58 -11.47 1.62 -2.82
N GLU A 59 -11.85 1.10 -1.66
CA GLU A 59 -13.04 1.53 -0.92
C GLU A 59 -12.97 3.02 -0.54
N LYS A 60 -11.84 3.47 0.02
CA LYS A 60 -11.66 4.87 0.45
C LYS A 60 -11.59 5.87 -0.69
N THR A 61 -11.21 5.42 -1.88
CA THR A 61 -11.16 6.24 -3.09
C THR A 61 -12.37 6.06 -3.99
N PHE A 62 -13.35 5.24 -3.58
CA PHE A 62 -14.54 4.91 -4.35
C PHE A 62 -14.22 4.39 -5.75
N THR A 63 -13.17 3.57 -5.86
CA THR A 63 -12.71 3.02 -7.13
C THR A 63 -12.58 1.49 -7.04
N SER A 64 -12.16 0.86 -8.15
CA SER A 64 -11.85 -0.57 -8.17
C SER A 64 -10.38 -0.82 -7.79
N GLN A 65 -10.06 -2.02 -7.28
CA GLN A 65 -8.67 -2.43 -7.03
C GLN A 65 -7.80 -2.36 -8.29
N SER A 66 -8.39 -2.65 -9.46
CA SER A 66 -7.70 -2.52 -10.74
C SER A 66 -7.38 -1.07 -11.10
N THR A 67 -8.23 -0.12 -10.72
CA THR A 67 -7.96 1.32 -10.88
C THR A 67 -6.82 1.75 -9.97
N VAL A 68 -6.82 1.31 -8.71
CA VAL A 68 -5.70 1.57 -7.77
C VAL A 68 -4.39 1.00 -8.31
N SER A 69 -4.39 -0.25 -8.78
CA SER A 69 -3.19 -0.88 -9.35
C SER A 69 -2.66 -0.11 -10.56
N ARG A 70 -3.54 0.28 -11.49
CA ARG A 70 -3.13 1.07 -12.67
C ARG A 70 -2.58 2.44 -12.30
N ALA A 71 -3.20 3.13 -11.35
CA ALA A 71 -2.70 4.42 -10.87
C ALA A 71 -1.27 4.28 -10.33
N ILE A 72 -1.03 3.29 -9.46
CA ILE A 72 0.29 3.00 -8.91
C ILE A 72 1.32 2.65 -9.99
N GLN A 73 0.92 1.83 -10.97
CA GLN A 73 1.80 1.45 -12.10
C GLN A 73 2.17 2.64 -12.99
N LYS A 74 1.22 3.53 -13.27
CA LYS A 74 1.50 4.77 -14.03
C LYS A 74 2.44 5.71 -13.31
N CYS A 75 2.53 5.62 -11.98
CA CYS A 75 3.50 6.35 -11.16
C CYS A 75 4.88 5.68 -11.09
N GLY A 76 5.11 4.61 -11.86
CA GLY A 76 6.41 3.94 -11.96
C GLY A 76 6.64 2.82 -10.95
N TYR A 77 5.65 2.45 -10.14
CA TYR A 77 5.74 1.31 -9.23
C TYR A 77 5.12 0.06 -9.86
N GLN A 78 5.73 -1.11 -9.68
CA GLN A 78 5.17 -2.38 -10.19
C GLN A 78 3.86 -2.77 -9.52
N GLY A 79 3.56 -2.21 -8.35
CA GLY A 79 2.33 -2.45 -7.59
C GLY A 79 2.42 -1.92 -6.17
N ILE A 80 1.37 -2.16 -5.39
CA ILE A 80 1.23 -1.66 -4.01
C ILE A 80 2.38 -2.11 -3.09
N SER A 81 2.91 -3.32 -3.29
CA SER A 81 4.03 -3.83 -2.47
C SER A 81 5.30 -3.03 -2.68
N GLN A 82 5.62 -2.65 -3.92
CA GLN A 82 6.79 -1.82 -4.21
C GLN A 82 6.58 -0.39 -3.69
N LEU A 83 5.38 0.16 -3.83
CA LEU A 83 5.04 1.49 -3.28
C LEU A 83 5.24 1.50 -1.75
N ARG A 84 4.73 0.50 -1.03
CA ARG A 84 4.92 0.38 0.42
C ARG A 84 6.38 0.27 0.83
N TYR A 85 7.15 -0.52 0.07
CA TYR A 85 8.58 -0.63 0.30
C TYR A 85 9.28 0.72 0.13
N ALA A 86 8.97 1.46 -0.92
CA ALA A 86 9.55 2.77 -1.16
C ALA A 86 9.21 3.77 -0.04
N ILE A 87 7.95 3.79 0.44
CA ILE A 87 7.54 4.61 1.59
C ILE A 87 8.35 4.25 2.83
N SER A 88 8.44 2.96 3.17
CA SER A 88 9.17 2.52 4.37
C SER A 88 10.67 2.79 4.31
N GLN A 89 11.28 2.80 3.13
CA GLN A 89 12.69 3.20 2.96
C GLN A 89 12.89 4.69 3.19
N GLN A 90 11.95 5.52 2.75
CA GLN A 90 12.04 6.96 2.95
C GLN A 90 11.83 7.36 4.41
N GLU A 91 10.94 6.67 5.13
CA GLU A 91 10.78 6.84 6.57
C GLU A 91 12.08 6.48 7.32
N GLN A 92 12.74 5.38 6.95
CA GLN A 92 14.02 4.98 7.53
C GLN A 92 15.12 6.03 7.30
N MET A 93 15.15 6.70 6.16
CA MET A 93 16.10 7.78 5.89
C MET A 93 15.81 9.04 6.72
N LYS A 94 14.56 9.33 7.05
CA LYS A 94 14.16 10.45 7.92
C LYS A 94 14.49 10.17 9.40
N GLU A 95 14.36 8.91 9.84
CA GLU A 95 14.64 8.49 11.23
C GLU A 95 16.13 8.30 11.55
N HIS A 96 17.05 8.48 10.58
CA HIS A 96 18.50 8.39 10.84
C HIS A 96 19.03 9.41 11.87
N HIS A 97 18.17 10.24 12.43
CA HIS A 97 18.54 11.19 13.48
C HIS A 97 18.09 10.83 14.90
N GLU A 98 17.28 9.76 15.11
CA GLU A 98 16.93 9.34 16.48
C GLU A 98 16.86 7.81 16.64
N SER A 99 17.56 7.36 17.63
CA SER A 99 17.87 6.01 18.08
C SER A 99 16.65 5.19 18.54
N SER A 100 15.95 4.49 17.62
CA SER A 100 14.97 3.46 17.99
C SER A 100 14.88 2.30 16.98
N TYR A 101 16.03 1.84 16.49
CA TYR A 101 16.18 1.03 15.27
C TYR A 101 15.71 -0.43 15.30
N GLY A 102 15.50 -1.06 16.46
CA GLY A 102 15.29 -2.50 16.51
C GLY A 102 13.84 -2.94 16.41
N VAL A 103 12.97 -2.36 17.23
CA VAL A 103 11.58 -2.85 17.44
C VAL A 103 10.66 -2.45 16.28
N ASN A 104 10.77 -1.23 15.78
CA ASN A 104 9.94 -0.74 14.70
C ASN A 104 10.16 -1.49 13.38
N ASN A 105 11.40 -1.88 13.08
CA ASN A 105 11.72 -2.69 11.89
C ASN A 105 11.15 -4.11 11.97
N ILE A 106 11.16 -4.72 13.16
CA ILE A 106 10.58 -6.05 13.37
C ILE A 106 9.06 -5.98 13.21
N LEU A 107 8.42 -4.98 13.82
CA LEU A 107 6.98 -4.78 13.71
C LEU A 107 6.57 -4.45 12.27
N ALA A 108 7.28 -3.57 11.58
CA ALA A 108 7.02 -3.23 10.19
C ALA A 108 7.21 -4.43 9.24
N LYS A 109 8.19 -5.31 9.51
CA LYS A 109 8.36 -6.56 8.76
C LYS A 109 7.20 -7.51 9.00
N SER A 110 6.83 -7.74 10.26
CA SER A 110 5.71 -8.60 10.62
C SER A 110 4.39 -8.11 10.02
N TYR A 111 4.16 -6.80 10.06
CA TYR A 111 2.99 -6.18 9.45
C TYR A 111 2.96 -6.35 7.94
N ARG A 112 4.09 -6.16 7.26
CA ARG A 112 4.21 -6.38 5.79
C ARG A 112 3.91 -7.82 5.39
N GLU A 113 4.43 -8.78 6.15
CA GLU A 113 4.18 -10.20 5.88
C GLU A 113 2.70 -10.56 6.09
N SER A 114 2.09 -10.05 7.16
CA SER A 114 0.66 -10.25 7.45
C SER A 114 -0.23 -9.61 6.37
N THR A 115 0.05 -8.37 5.97
CA THR A 115 -0.71 -7.67 4.93
C THR A 115 -0.57 -8.36 3.58
N LYS A 116 0.64 -8.81 3.22
CA LYS A 116 0.87 -9.59 1.99
C LYS A 116 0.08 -10.90 1.98
N THR A 117 -0.05 -11.55 3.14
CA THR A 117 -0.86 -12.75 3.27
C THR A 117 -2.33 -12.43 3.04
N ILE A 118 -2.85 -11.35 3.65
CA ILE A 118 -4.24 -10.92 3.50
C ILE A 118 -4.55 -10.55 2.04
N ASP A 119 -3.67 -9.81 1.38
CA ASP A 119 -3.85 -9.40 -0.03
C ASP A 119 -3.87 -10.60 -1.00
N ASN A 120 -3.22 -11.71 -0.64
CA ASN A 120 -3.19 -12.93 -1.44
C ASN A 120 -4.34 -13.90 -1.14
N ILE A 121 -5.13 -13.66 -0.10
CA ILE A 121 -6.28 -14.52 0.21
C ILE A 121 -7.45 -14.16 -0.73
N SER A 122 -7.85 -15.13 -1.55
CA SER A 122 -9.09 -15.03 -2.30
C SER A 122 -10.28 -15.33 -1.38
N PRO A 123 -11.25 -14.42 -1.23
CA PRO A 123 -12.47 -14.67 -0.44
C PRO A 123 -13.22 -15.91 -0.91
N VAL A 124 -13.25 -16.15 -2.22
CA VAL A 124 -13.91 -17.32 -2.82
C VAL A 124 -13.18 -18.61 -2.43
N ALA A 125 -11.83 -18.62 -2.48
CA ALA A 125 -11.05 -19.78 -2.05
C ALA A 125 -11.23 -20.04 -0.55
N MET A 126 -11.33 -18.99 0.26
CA MET A 126 -11.55 -19.08 1.71
C MET A 126 -12.90 -19.72 2.03
N LEU A 127 -13.98 -19.27 1.39
CA LEU A 127 -15.32 -19.85 1.55
C LEU A 127 -15.34 -21.33 1.14
N LYS A 128 -14.70 -21.65 0.02
CA LYS A 128 -14.58 -23.04 -0.47
C LYS A 128 -13.80 -23.93 0.51
N THR A 129 -12.75 -23.40 1.12
CA THR A 129 -11.97 -24.11 2.14
C THR A 129 -12.81 -24.38 3.39
N ILE A 130 -13.59 -23.39 3.86
CA ILE A 130 -14.51 -23.56 5.00
C ILE A 130 -15.53 -24.68 4.72
N GLU A 131 -16.04 -24.75 3.51
CA GLU A 131 -17.00 -25.78 3.11
C GLU A 131 -16.36 -27.18 3.12
N TYR A 132 -15.15 -27.34 2.60
CA TYR A 132 -14.39 -28.59 2.66
C TYR A 132 -14.10 -29.00 4.12
N ILE A 133 -13.71 -28.07 4.99
CA ILE A 133 -13.48 -28.36 6.40
C ILE A 133 -14.75 -28.84 7.09
N LYS A 134 -15.91 -28.22 6.82
CA LYS A 134 -17.21 -28.64 7.39
C LYS A 134 -17.63 -30.04 6.95
N GLN A 135 -17.26 -30.46 5.75
CA GLN A 135 -17.62 -31.77 5.20
C GLN A 135 -16.59 -32.86 5.53
N ALA A 136 -15.41 -32.50 6.03
CA ALA A 136 -14.34 -33.44 6.30
C ALA A 136 -14.65 -34.31 7.53
N LYS A 137 -14.49 -35.63 7.38
CA LYS A 137 -14.59 -36.59 8.51
C LYS A 137 -13.39 -36.51 9.46
N ARG A 138 -12.23 -36.09 8.97
CA ARG A 138 -10.99 -35.91 9.73
C ARG A 138 -10.21 -34.75 9.15
N ILE A 139 -9.56 -33.97 10.02
CA ILE A 139 -8.70 -32.84 9.65
C ILE A 139 -7.35 -33.10 10.26
N PHE A 140 -6.30 -33.05 9.44
CA PHE A 140 -4.91 -33.14 9.88
C PHE A 140 -4.28 -31.75 9.71
N ILE A 141 -3.73 -31.20 10.81
CA ILE A 141 -3.07 -29.90 10.80
C ILE A 141 -1.57 -30.11 10.96
N PHE A 142 -0.80 -29.70 9.96
CA PHE A 142 0.64 -29.65 10.01
C PHE A 142 1.07 -28.18 10.08
N ALA A 143 1.60 -27.79 11.21
CA ALA A 143 2.09 -26.41 11.42
C ALA A 143 3.61 -26.45 11.62
N ARG A 144 4.32 -25.58 10.91
CA ARG A 144 5.74 -25.30 11.16
C ARG A 144 5.81 -23.96 11.89
N GLY A 145 6.04 -24.00 13.19
CA GLY A 145 6.15 -22.81 14.03
C GLY A 145 7.60 -22.42 14.32
N PHE A 146 7.77 -21.28 14.97
CA PHE A 146 9.04 -20.79 15.51
C PHE A 146 9.49 -21.61 16.74
N THR A 147 9.61 -22.91 16.62
CA THR A 147 10.21 -23.77 17.65
C THR A 147 11.50 -24.37 17.11
N ALA A 148 12.44 -23.51 16.73
CA ALA A 148 13.83 -23.85 16.59
C ALA A 148 14.60 -22.86 17.47
N LEU A 149 14.58 -23.09 18.76
CA LEU A 149 15.61 -22.73 19.71
C LEU A 149 16.44 -23.98 19.95
#